data_0940777029d941e34dcc97a1a563ad88
#
_entry.id   0940777029d941e34dcc97a1a563ad88
#
_cell.length_a   1.000
_cell.length_b   1.000
_cell.length_c   1.000
_cell.angle_alpha   90.00
_cell.angle_beta   90.00
_cell.angle_gamma   90.00
#
_symmetry.space_group_name_H-M   'P 1'
#
loop_
_entity.id
_entity.type
_entity.pdbx_description
1 polymer ?
#
loop_
_entity_poly.entity_id
_entity_poly.type
_entity_poly.pdbx_seq_one_letter_code
_entity_poly.pdbx_strand_id
1 'polypeptide(L)'
;MTLHEKYPKEPFMLKMSRIYRDARRLHGQGPYKDHLWFCIRTGDEDWTGRPTFYFEIAPDYYSYGMGFWSPKASLMEAYRKGIDEKPEELARLVRRFNRQTHFVLAGPEYARSKGEVSELLRPWYQKKSVNLQHELPPDERIFSPELAQDMIKGFEELMPFYKYFDRLCAAQAEK
;
A
#
# COMPACT_ATOMS: atom_id res chain seq x y z
N MET A 1 19.19 -10.60 -3.72
CA MET A 1 18.09 -11.43 -3.17
C MET A 1 16.78 -10.71 -3.42
N THR A 2 15.83 -11.37 -4.03
CA THR A 2 14.52 -10.78 -4.42
C THR A 2 13.45 -11.05 -3.35
N LEU A 3 12.33 -10.31 -3.41
CA LEU A 3 11.21 -10.53 -2.49
C LEU A 3 10.63 -11.96 -2.63
N HIS A 4 10.59 -12.50 -3.86
CA HIS A 4 10.13 -13.87 -4.12
C HIS A 4 11.03 -14.95 -3.49
N GLU A 5 12.33 -14.75 -3.51
CA GLU A 5 13.27 -15.68 -2.84
C GLU A 5 13.08 -15.71 -1.33
N LYS A 6 12.73 -14.56 -0.73
CA LYS A 6 12.48 -14.46 0.71
C LYS A 6 11.11 -15.00 1.13
N TYR A 7 10.11 -14.85 0.27
CA TYR A 7 8.72 -15.24 0.53
C TYR A 7 8.20 -16.21 -0.55
N PRO A 8 8.80 -17.40 -0.70
CA PRO A 8 8.48 -18.32 -1.80
C PRO A 8 7.06 -18.89 -1.74
N LYS A 9 6.40 -18.79 -0.59
CA LYS A 9 5.00 -19.22 -0.40
C LYS A 9 3.96 -18.17 -0.81
N GLU A 10 4.40 -16.92 -0.97
CA GLU A 10 3.50 -15.84 -1.40
C GLU A 10 3.47 -15.82 -2.94
N PRO A 11 2.28 -15.95 -3.56
CA PRO A 11 2.14 -15.96 -5.02
C PRO A 11 2.23 -14.54 -5.59
N PHE A 12 3.35 -13.89 -5.34
CA PHE A 12 3.57 -12.53 -5.80
C PHE A 12 3.74 -12.46 -7.32
N MET A 13 3.04 -11.52 -7.92
CA MET A 13 3.14 -11.16 -9.34
C MET A 13 3.48 -9.69 -9.50
N LEU A 14 4.39 -9.41 -10.41
CA LEU A 14 4.77 -8.06 -10.80
C LEU A 14 3.84 -7.55 -11.91
N LYS A 15 3.25 -6.38 -11.70
CA LYS A 15 2.50 -5.63 -12.71
C LYS A 15 3.15 -4.28 -12.94
N MET A 16 3.48 -3.97 -14.19
CA MET A 16 4.04 -2.68 -14.58
C MET A 16 3.00 -1.85 -15.35
N SER A 17 3.04 -0.54 -15.15
CA SER A 17 2.22 0.39 -15.92
C SER A 17 2.68 0.42 -17.38
N ARG A 18 1.74 0.65 -18.29
CA ARG A 18 2.07 1.02 -19.67
C ARG A 18 2.46 2.50 -19.71
N ILE A 19 3.35 2.86 -20.63
CA ILE A 19 3.77 4.26 -20.86
C ILE A 19 2.66 5.09 -21.51
N TYR A 20 1.75 4.44 -22.23
CA TYR A 20 0.65 5.11 -22.94
C TYR A 20 -0.54 5.35 -22.00
N ARG A 21 -1.20 6.51 -22.19
CA ARG A 21 -2.53 6.78 -21.64
C ARG A 21 -3.58 5.94 -22.37
N ASP A 22 -4.68 5.63 -21.68
CA ASP A 22 -5.84 5.05 -22.35
C ASP A 22 -6.41 6.09 -23.33
N ALA A 23 -6.48 5.73 -24.62
CA ALA A 23 -6.97 6.62 -25.67
C ALA A 23 -8.38 7.20 -25.39
N ARG A 24 -9.21 6.45 -24.65
CA ARG A 24 -10.55 6.89 -24.23
C ARG A 24 -10.54 7.97 -23.13
N ARG A 25 -9.40 8.20 -22.49
CA ARG A 25 -9.22 9.10 -21.34
C ARG A 25 -8.19 10.20 -21.60
N LEU A 26 -7.91 10.53 -22.87
CA LEU A 26 -6.90 11.54 -23.19
C LEU A 26 -7.31 12.95 -22.75
N HIS A 27 -8.60 13.31 -22.84
CA HIS A 27 -9.12 14.63 -22.42
C HIS A 27 -8.24 15.82 -22.82
N GLY A 28 -7.67 15.78 -24.03
CA GLY A 28 -6.76 16.82 -24.54
C GLY A 28 -5.31 16.71 -24.07
N GLN A 29 -4.97 15.72 -23.25
CA GLN A 29 -3.59 15.44 -22.84
C GLN A 29 -2.87 14.60 -23.89
N GLY A 30 -1.52 14.68 -23.90
CA GLY A 30 -0.71 13.86 -24.80
C GLY A 30 -0.86 12.33 -24.56
N PRO A 31 -0.40 11.52 -25.54
CA PRO A 31 -0.60 10.06 -25.52
C PRO A 31 0.21 9.34 -24.42
N TYR A 32 1.18 10.00 -23.82
CA TYR A 32 2.04 9.41 -22.81
C TYR A 32 1.61 9.83 -21.40
N LYS A 33 1.87 8.95 -20.43
CA LYS A 33 1.74 9.27 -19.01
C LYS A 33 2.90 10.13 -18.55
N ASP A 34 2.66 10.92 -17.53
CA ASP A 34 3.64 11.71 -16.80
C ASP A 34 4.21 10.96 -15.59
N HIS A 35 3.72 9.77 -15.29
CA HIS A 35 4.19 8.92 -14.23
C HIS A 35 4.21 7.44 -14.66
N LEU A 36 5.11 6.67 -14.09
CA LEU A 36 5.21 5.22 -14.27
C LEU A 36 5.17 4.55 -12.90
N TRP A 37 4.59 3.37 -12.85
CA TRP A 37 4.53 2.59 -11.63
C TRP A 37 4.64 1.09 -11.91
N PHE A 38 5.05 0.38 -10.89
CA PHE A 38 4.81 -1.06 -10.80
C PHE A 38 4.20 -1.41 -9.45
N CYS A 39 3.52 -2.55 -9.39
CA CYS A 39 3.07 -3.11 -8.13
C CYS A 39 3.38 -4.61 -8.06
N ILE A 40 3.59 -5.08 -6.84
CA ILE A 40 3.73 -6.49 -6.49
C ILE A 40 2.48 -6.87 -5.70
N ARG A 41 1.74 -7.83 -6.20
CA ARG A 41 0.41 -8.21 -5.71
C ARG A 41 0.19 -9.72 -5.76
N THR A 42 -0.81 -10.20 -5.05
CA THR A 42 -1.30 -11.58 -5.16
C THR A 42 -2.62 -11.60 -5.93
N GLY A 43 -2.80 -12.63 -6.79
CA GLY A 43 -4.02 -12.83 -7.57
C GLY A 43 -4.21 -11.87 -8.75
N ASP A 44 -5.05 -12.25 -9.70
CA ASP A 44 -5.34 -11.49 -10.92
C ASP A 44 -6.62 -10.66 -10.83
N GLU A 45 -7.63 -11.16 -10.10
CA GLU A 45 -8.95 -10.55 -10.00
C GLU A 45 -9.01 -9.57 -8.82
N ASP A 46 -9.71 -8.46 -9.02
CA ASP A 46 -10.02 -7.41 -8.02
C ASP A 46 -8.81 -6.96 -7.15
N TRP A 47 -7.63 -6.87 -7.77
CA TRP A 47 -6.39 -6.49 -7.10
C TRP A 47 -6.44 -5.10 -6.47
N THR A 48 -7.35 -4.23 -6.93
CA THR A 48 -7.50 -2.86 -6.43
C THR A 48 -8.01 -2.82 -4.99
N GLY A 49 -8.72 -3.87 -4.57
CA GLY A 49 -9.22 -4.08 -3.23
C GLY A 49 -8.30 -4.90 -2.33
N ARG A 50 -7.12 -5.30 -2.81
CA ARG A 50 -6.13 -6.05 -2.02
C ARG A 50 -4.91 -5.18 -1.69
N PRO A 51 -4.19 -5.49 -0.60
CA PRO A 51 -2.93 -4.80 -0.31
C PRO A 51 -1.90 -5.12 -1.41
N THR A 52 -1.17 -4.11 -1.85
CA THR A 52 -0.11 -4.24 -2.85
C THR A 52 1.13 -3.50 -2.38
N PHE A 53 2.30 -4.04 -2.65
CA PHE A 53 3.53 -3.24 -2.66
C PHE A 53 3.62 -2.49 -3.98
N TYR A 54 4.12 -1.27 -3.94
CA TYR A 54 4.21 -0.45 -5.14
C TYR A 54 5.47 0.39 -5.17
N PHE A 55 5.82 0.80 -6.36
CA PHE A 55 6.74 1.88 -6.66
C PHE A 55 6.11 2.76 -7.73
N GLU A 56 6.22 4.07 -7.58
CA GLU A 56 5.79 5.06 -8.55
C GLU A 56 6.88 6.11 -8.72
N ILE A 57 7.08 6.57 -9.96
CA ILE A 57 7.95 7.66 -10.31
C ILE A 57 7.21 8.67 -11.17
N ALA A 58 7.34 9.95 -10.82
CA ALA A 58 6.82 11.11 -11.53
C ALA A 58 7.92 12.16 -11.67
N PRO A 59 7.70 13.25 -12.45
CA PRO A 59 8.72 14.30 -12.61
C PRO A 59 9.20 14.92 -11.29
N ASP A 60 8.31 15.02 -10.30
CA ASP A 60 8.57 15.76 -9.06
C ASP A 60 8.84 14.87 -7.85
N TYR A 61 8.60 13.57 -7.95
CA TYR A 61 8.80 12.62 -6.85
C TYR A 61 9.00 11.19 -7.34
N TYR A 62 9.51 10.36 -6.46
CA TYR A 62 9.29 8.92 -6.50
C TYR A 62 8.79 8.44 -5.12
N SER A 63 7.97 7.42 -5.14
CA SER A 63 7.35 6.88 -3.93
C SER A 63 7.30 5.36 -3.99
N TYR A 64 7.47 4.72 -2.85
CA TYR A 64 7.24 3.29 -2.71
C TYR A 64 6.65 2.96 -1.35
N GLY A 65 5.99 1.82 -1.28
CA GLY A 65 5.33 1.44 -0.05
C GLY A 65 4.38 0.28 -0.22
N MET A 66 3.39 0.22 0.67
CA MET A 66 2.33 -0.77 0.65
C MET A 66 0.99 -0.13 0.99
N GLY A 67 -0.05 -0.52 0.26
CA GLY A 67 -1.37 0.00 0.55
C GLY A 67 -2.46 -0.57 -0.36
N PHE A 68 -3.62 0.05 -0.27
CA PHE A 68 -4.76 -0.25 -1.11
C PHE A 68 -4.95 0.83 -2.17
N TRP A 69 -5.11 0.42 -3.41
CA TRP A 69 -5.41 1.37 -4.48
C TRP A 69 -6.84 1.93 -4.37
N SER A 70 -7.83 1.04 -4.26
CA SER A 70 -9.25 1.42 -4.19
C SER A 70 -10.04 0.38 -3.39
N PRO A 71 -9.91 0.34 -2.06
CA PRO A 71 -10.61 -0.64 -1.24
C PRO A 71 -12.11 -0.36 -1.25
N LYS A 72 -12.91 -1.42 -1.32
CA LYS A 72 -14.37 -1.32 -1.17
C LYS A 72 -14.72 -0.84 0.24
N ALA A 73 -15.82 -0.12 0.38
CA ALA A 73 -16.29 0.36 1.69
C ALA A 73 -16.49 -0.81 2.68
N SER A 74 -17.02 -1.93 2.21
CA SER A 74 -17.20 -3.15 3.01
C SER A 74 -15.90 -3.71 3.58
N LEU A 75 -14.79 -3.64 2.83
CA LEU A 75 -13.47 -4.02 3.32
C LEU A 75 -13.01 -3.10 4.45
N MET A 76 -13.19 -1.79 4.29
CA MET A 76 -12.80 -0.82 5.32
C MET A 76 -13.71 -0.89 6.56
N GLU A 77 -14.95 -1.34 6.42
CA GLU A 77 -15.83 -1.67 7.55
C GLU A 77 -15.34 -2.92 8.28
N ALA A 78 -14.99 -3.99 7.56
CA ALA A 78 -14.40 -5.19 8.14
C ALA A 78 -13.05 -4.90 8.83
N TYR A 79 -12.24 -4.02 8.26
CA TYR A 79 -11.01 -3.55 8.87
C TYR A 79 -11.26 -2.91 10.23
N ARG A 80 -12.21 -1.95 10.32
CA ARG A 80 -12.58 -1.32 11.60
C ARG A 80 -13.14 -2.33 12.59
N LYS A 81 -14.04 -3.21 12.13
CA LYS A 81 -14.57 -4.28 12.98
C LYS A 81 -13.47 -5.17 13.54
N GLY A 82 -12.48 -5.52 12.72
CA GLY A 82 -11.29 -6.27 13.18
C GLY A 82 -10.49 -5.52 14.25
N ILE A 83 -10.38 -4.19 14.15
CA ILE A 83 -9.76 -3.37 15.20
C ILE A 83 -10.61 -3.37 16.47
N ASP A 84 -11.94 -3.24 16.36
CA ASP A 84 -12.84 -3.24 17.51
C ASP A 84 -12.80 -4.57 18.27
N GLU A 85 -12.75 -5.69 17.54
CA GLU A 85 -12.70 -7.04 18.12
C GLU A 85 -11.33 -7.39 18.69
N LYS A 86 -10.23 -6.98 18.02
CA LYS A 86 -8.86 -7.35 18.37
C LYS A 86 -7.88 -6.18 18.21
N PRO A 87 -8.05 -5.10 18.99
CA PRO A 87 -7.26 -3.88 18.84
C PRO A 87 -5.74 -4.12 18.98
N GLU A 88 -5.33 -5.06 19.82
CA GLU A 88 -3.90 -5.35 20.07
C GLU A 88 -3.18 -5.95 18.86
N GLU A 89 -3.88 -6.58 17.93
CA GLU A 89 -3.24 -7.06 16.69
C GLU A 89 -2.65 -5.90 15.90
N LEU A 90 -3.46 -4.88 15.61
CA LEU A 90 -3.00 -3.69 14.91
C LEU A 90 -2.11 -2.82 15.79
N ALA A 91 -2.44 -2.64 17.07
CA ALA A 91 -1.67 -1.82 17.99
C ALA A 91 -0.19 -2.26 18.09
N ARG A 92 0.08 -3.55 18.07
CA ARG A 92 1.44 -4.10 18.06
C ARG A 92 2.21 -3.68 16.78
N LEU A 93 1.56 -3.74 15.63
CA LEU A 93 2.15 -3.30 14.35
C LEU A 93 2.40 -1.79 14.36
N VAL A 94 1.44 -1.01 14.84
CA VAL A 94 1.53 0.46 14.91
C VAL A 94 2.63 0.90 15.87
N ARG A 95 2.78 0.26 17.04
CA ARG A 95 3.91 0.57 17.96
C ARG A 95 5.26 0.32 17.29
N ARG A 96 5.38 -0.73 16.49
CA ARG A 96 6.60 -0.99 15.71
C ARG A 96 6.79 0.06 14.62
N PHE A 97 5.74 0.38 13.88
CA PHE A 97 5.74 1.38 12.82
C PHE A 97 6.17 2.76 13.32
N ASN A 98 5.71 3.18 14.49
CA ASN A 98 6.04 4.47 15.09
C ASN A 98 7.50 4.58 15.59
N ARG A 99 8.30 3.51 15.52
CA ARG A 99 9.73 3.55 15.85
C ARG A 99 10.62 3.87 14.65
N GLN A 100 10.08 3.85 13.45
CA GLN A 100 10.77 4.20 12.23
C GLN A 100 10.27 5.56 11.72
N THR A 101 11.06 6.22 10.87
CA THR A 101 10.73 7.51 10.26
C THR A 101 10.71 7.45 8.73
N HIS A 102 10.92 6.28 8.18
CA HIS A 102 11.05 6.04 6.76
C HIS A 102 9.68 6.04 6.05
N PHE A 103 8.71 5.32 6.61
CA PHE A 103 7.35 5.29 6.09
C PHE A 103 6.42 6.17 6.90
N VAL A 104 5.44 6.77 6.21
CA VAL A 104 4.35 7.52 6.83
C VAL A 104 3.00 6.87 6.52
N LEU A 105 2.07 6.99 7.45
CA LEU A 105 0.69 6.59 7.24
C LEU A 105 -0.01 7.65 6.40
N ALA A 106 -0.33 7.32 5.18
CA ALA A 106 -1.04 8.17 4.23
C ALA A 106 -2.44 7.61 3.89
N GLY A 107 -3.07 8.26 2.92
CA GLY A 107 -4.40 7.92 2.46
C GLY A 107 -5.48 8.84 3.02
N PRO A 108 -6.62 8.94 2.33
CA PRO A 108 -7.70 9.85 2.71
C PRO A 108 -8.38 9.41 4.00
N GLU A 109 -8.88 10.39 4.75
CA GLU A 109 -9.59 10.18 6.01
C GLU A 109 -11.08 10.50 5.90
N TYR A 110 -11.87 9.94 6.82
CA TYR A 110 -13.25 10.35 7.00
C TYR A 110 -13.30 11.68 7.73
N ALA A 111 -14.14 12.59 7.26
CA ALA A 111 -14.35 13.89 7.94
C ALA A 111 -15.04 13.76 9.31
N ARG A 112 -15.84 12.70 9.49
CA ARG A 112 -16.50 12.39 10.76
C ARG A 112 -15.88 11.17 11.41
N SER A 113 -15.77 11.18 12.75
CA SER A 113 -15.31 10.00 13.49
C SER A 113 -16.14 8.76 13.14
N LYS A 114 -15.47 7.63 12.95
CA LYS A 114 -16.09 6.34 12.65
C LYS A 114 -16.30 5.46 13.88
N GLY A 115 -15.79 5.87 15.02
CA GLY A 115 -15.88 5.14 16.27
C GLY A 115 -14.88 5.64 17.30
N GLU A 116 -14.93 5.06 18.49
CA GLU A 116 -14.00 5.36 19.57
C GLU A 116 -12.97 4.23 19.70
N VAL A 117 -11.70 4.61 19.53
CA VAL A 117 -10.56 3.75 19.69
C VAL A 117 -9.44 4.48 20.43
N SER A 118 -8.42 3.75 20.88
CA SER A 118 -7.26 4.36 21.54
C SER A 118 -6.61 5.41 20.63
N GLU A 119 -5.95 6.41 21.23
CA GLU A 119 -5.25 7.47 20.49
C GLU A 119 -4.21 6.91 19.53
N LEU A 120 -3.56 5.82 19.91
CA LEU A 120 -2.59 5.11 19.05
C LEU A 120 -3.21 4.63 17.75
N LEU A 121 -4.44 4.12 17.78
CA LEU A 121 -5.12 3.54 16.63
C LEU A 121 -6.00 4.53 15.87
N ARG A 122 -6.32 5.67 16.46
CA ARG A 122 -7.22 6.66 15.85
C ARG A 122 -6.81 7.08 14.44
N PRO A 123 -5.54 7.42 14.13
CA PRO A 123 -5.13 7.78 12.78
C PRO A 123 -5.37 6.66 11.75
N TRP A 124 -5.22 5.41 12.17
CA TRP A 124 -5.44 4.22 11.34
C TRP A 124 -6.92 3.93 11.12
N TYR A 125 -7.71 4.04 12.19
CA TYR A 125 -9.15 3.77 12.17
C TYR A 125 -9.92 4.74 11.27
N GLN A 126 -9.46 5.99 11.16
CA GLN A 126 -10.11 7.04 10.37
C GLN A 126 -9.81 6.97 8.86
N LYS A 127 -8.93 6.10 8.42
CA LYS A 127 -8.59 6.01 6.99
C LYS A 127 -9.76 5.44 6.16
N LYS A 128 -9.97 6.04 4.97
CA LYS A 128 -10.80 5.47 3.90
C LYS A 128 -10.03 4.43 3.09
N SER A 129 -8.72 4.61 3.04
CA SER A 129 -7.75 3.69 2.46
C SER A 129 -6.45 3.85 3.21
N VAL A 130 -5.81 2.75 3.57
CA VAL A 130 -4.50 2.75 4.24
C VAL A 130 -3.41 2.67 3.20
N ASN A 131 -2.46 3.60 3.28
CA ASN A 131 -1.25 3.59 2.48
C ASN A 131 -0.05 3.89 3.39
N LEU A 132 0.96 3.04 3.37
CA LEU A 132 2.21 3.20 4.08
C LEU A 132 3.26 3.55 3.04
N GLN A 133 3.64 4.83 2.96
CA GLN A 133 4.46 5.33 1.85
C GLN A 133 5.74 5.99 2.33
N HIS A 134 6.76 5.85 1.50
CA HIS A 134 7.98 6.63 1.52
C HIS A 134 8.06 7.42 0.22
N GLU A 135 8.11 8.74 0.32
CA GLU A 135 8.14 9.64 -0.85
C GLU A 135 9.34 10.56 -0.76
N LEU A 136 10.02 10.70 -1.85
CA LEU A 136 11.26 11.48 -1.98
C LEU A 136 11.25 12.29 -3.26
N PRO A 137 11.92 13.47 -3.29
CA PRO A 137 12.22 14.16 -4.53
C PRO A 137 13.14 13.29 -5.40
N PRO A 138 13.09 13.44 -6.74
CA PRO A 138 13.96 12.70 -7.64
C PRO A 138 15.44 13.03 -7.36
N ASP A 139 16.26 12.01 -7.24
CA ASP A 139 17.70 12.12 -7.07
C ASP A 139 18.45 11.04 -7.90
N GLU A 140 19.77 11.03 -7.86
CA GLU A 140 20.59 10.09 -8.64
C GLU A 140 20.36 8.62 -8.27
N ARG A 141 19.79 8.33 -7.09
CA ARG A 141 19.47 6.96 -6.65
C ARG A 141 18.46 6.27 -7.55
N ILE A 142 17.61 7.04 -8.28
CA ILE A 142 16.65 6.48 -9.25
C ILE A 142 17.36 5.61 -10.31
N PHE A 143 18.60 5.95 -10.63
CA PHE A 143 19.41 5.25 -11.64
C PHE A 143 20.37 4.23 -11.03
N SER A 144 20.23 3.94 -9.74
CA SER A 144 21.17 3.07 -9.03
C SER A 144 20.50 1.77 -8.54
N PRO A 145 21.25 0.67 -8.47
CA PRO A 145 20.73 -0.59 -7.92
C PRO A 145 20.45 -0.51 -6.41
N GLU A 146 20.97 0.49 -5.70
CA GLU A 146 20.75 0.70 -4.28
C GLU A 146 19.28 0.99 -4.00
N LEU A 147 18.59 1.76 -4.85
CA LEU A 147 17.16 2.02 -4.69
C LEU A 147 16.35 0.71 -4.69
N ALA A 148 16.67 -0.24 -5.57
CA ALA A 148 16.00 -1.54 -5.59
C ALA A 148 16.22 -2.32 -4.28
N GLN A 149 17.41 -2.24 -3.70
CA GLN A 149 17.72 -2.87 -2.42
C GLN A 149 16.97 -2.21 -1.27
N ASP A 150 16.88 -0.87 -1.26
CA ASP A 150 16.15 -0.12 -0.26
C ASP A 150 14.65 -0.40 -0.33
N MET A 151 14.08 -0.48 -1.54
CA MET A 151 12.68 -0.90 -1.73
C MET A 151 12.43 -2.31 -1.18
N ILE A 152 13.29 -3.28 -1.46
CA ILE A 152 13.14 -4.65 -0.94
C ILE A 152 13.15 -4.65 0.58
N LYS A 153 14.10 -3.97 1.21
CA LYS A 153 14.14 -3.83 2.68
C LYS A 153 12.87 -3.17 3.22
N GLY A 154 12.42 -2.09 2.57
CA GLY A 154 11.19 -1.40 2.94
C GLY A 154 9.96 -2.30 2.84
N PHE A 155 9.83 -3.10 1.78
CA PHE A 155 8.73 -4.06 1.63
C PHE A 155 8.78 -5.15 2.70
N GLU A 156 9.98 -5.59 3.12
CA GLU A 156 10.13 -6.51 4.25
C GLU A 156 9.68 -5.90 5.57
N GLU A 157 9.97 -4.64 5.81
CA GLU A 157 9.49 -3.93 6.99
C GLU A 157 7.97 -3.83 7.02
N LEU A 158 7.34 -3.65 5.86
CA LEU A 158 5.90 -3.54 5.70
C LEU A 158 5.18 -4.89 5.58
N MET A 159 5.91 -6.00 5.40
CA MET A 159 5.32 -7.34 5.26
C MET A 159 4.35 -7.74 6.39
N PRO A 160 4.58 -7.40 7.67
CA PRO A 160 3.60 -7.69 8.73
C PRO A 160 2.25 -7.00 8.53
N PHE A 161 2.24 -5.78 8.00
CA PHE A 161 1.01 -5.07 7.64
C PHE A 161 0.35 -5.69 6.41
N TYR A 162 1.14 -6.02 5.39
CA TYR A 162 0.64 -6.73 4.21
C TYR A 162 -0.13 -7.99 4.63
N LYS A 163 0.47 -8.85 5.46
CA LYS A 163 -0.16 -10.09 5.96
C LYS A 163 -1.40 -9.82 6.82
N TYR A 164 -1.39 -8.76 7.61
CA TYR A 164 -2.56 -8.36 8.39
C TYR A 164 -3.73 -7.99 7.48
N PHE A 165 -3.51 -7.16 6.48
CA PHE A 165 -4.55 -6.72 5.55
C PHE A 165 -4.98 -7.83 4.60
N ASP A 166 -4.07 -8.67 4.12
CA ASP A 166 -4.40 -9.78 3.21
C ASP A 166 -5.33 -10.81 3.89
N ARG A 167 -5.12 -11.11 5.18
CA ARG A 167 -6.04 -11.93 5.97
C ARG A 167 -7.45 -11.35 6.04
N LEU A 168 -7.58 -10.03 6.21
CA LEU A 168 -8.87 -9.36 6.22
C LEU A 168 -9.58 -9.47 4.87
N CYS A 169 -8.83 -9.35 3.78
CA CYS A 169 -9.36 -9.53 2.43
C CYS A 169 -9.84 -10.96 2.20
N ALA A 170 -9.07 -11.96 2.61
CA ALA A 170 -9.44 -13.37 2.50
C ALA A 170 -10.74 -13.69 3.26
N ALA A 171 -10.85 -13.22 4.51
CA ALA A 171 -12.05 -13.41 5.33
C ALA A 171 -13.32 -12.71 4.78
N GLN A 172 -13.15 -11.70 3.90
CA GLN A 172 -14.28 -11.05 3.22
C GLN A 172 -14.70 -11.79 1.93
N ALA A 173 -13.78 -12.49 1.27
CA ALA A 173 -14.07 -13.24 0.05
C ALA A 173 -14.85 -14.54 0.31
N GLU A 174 -14.83 -15.04 1.55
CA GLU A 174 -15.54 -16.24 1.99
C GLU A 174 -16.99 -15.98 2.43
N LYS A 175 -17.45 -14.73 2.43
CA LYS A 175 -18.81 -14.32 2.80
C LYS A 175 -19.65 -13.93 1.59
#